data_937ea5e18a95784d5bde62bb7057f769
#
_entry.id   937ea5e18a95784d5bde62bb7057f769
#
_cell.length_a   1.000
_cell.length_b   1.000
_cell.length_c   1.000
_cell.angle_alpha   90.00
_cell.angle_beta   90.00
_cell.angle_gamma   90.00
#
_symmetry.space_group_name_H-M   'P 1'
#
loop_
_entity.id
_entity.type
_entity.pdbx_description
1 polymer ?
#
loop_
_entity_poly.entity_id
_entity_poly.type
_entity_poly.pdbx_seq_one_letter_code
_entity_poly.pdbx_strand_id
1 'polypeptide(L)'
;MTIARFKDLCLDAEDPGRLGVFWAAVLGRSWQAQENGDGLLTGPTPQHTIWVNQVPEAKTVKHRVHLDIYTRDLADLEAFGATVVEPRPHWTVMADPEGGEFCAFLRPEVPAERLRGLVVDSADPQALARWWAEVYGVSVTANDGSFILDGVPGMPILAMAFDPVPEPKAVKNRIHWDVTVPAVAPLVEVGATVLREPGGDIGWYVLADPEGNEFCAFTP
;
A
#
# COMPACT_ATOMS: atom_id res chain seq x y z
N MET A 1 -22.93 5.42 2.94
CA MET A 1 -22.26 6.07 4.11
C MET A 1 -20.80 5.65 4.08
N THR A 2 -19.87 6.52 4.45
CA THR A 2 -18.45 6.16 4.55
C THR A 2 -18.24 5.43 5.88
N ILE A 3 -17.76 4.18 5.83
CA ILE A 3 -17.44 3.38 7.03
C ILE A 3 -16.03 3.75 7.52
N ALA A 4 -15.07 3.89 6.60
CA ALA A 4 -13.68 4.16 6.92
C ALA A 4 -13.10 5.31 6.07
N ARG A 5 -11.99 5.87 6.55
CA ARG A 5 -11.14 6.81 5.81
C ARG A 5 -9.72 6.27 5.78
N PHE A 6 -9.05 6.43 4.65
CA PHE A 6 -7.62 6.13 4.57
C PHE A 6 -6.84 6.97 5.60
N LYS A 7 -5.89 6.34 6.26
CA LYS A 7 -5.03 6.98 7.26
C LYS A 7 -3.60 7.15 6.74
N ASP A 8 -2.93 6.06 6.45
CA ASP A 8 -1.54 6.01 5.95
C ASP A 8 -1.19 4.60 5.41
N LEU A 9 0.07 4.41 5.03
CA LEU A 9 0.62 3.14 4.52
C LEU A 9 1.62 2.56 5.51
N CYS A 10 1.77 1.24 5.47
CA CYS A 10 2.76 0.49 6.21
C CYS A 10 3.52 -0.46 5.26
N LEU A 11 4.85 -0.49 5.40
CA LEU A 11 5.75 -1.43 4.73
C LEU A 11 6.50 -2.23 5.79
N ASP A 12 6.44 -3.54 5.69
CA ASP A 12 7.28 -4.43 6.50
C ASP A 12 8.66 -4.58 5.84
N ALA A 13 9.74 -4.45 6.62
CA ALA A 13 11.12 -4.48 6.16
C ALA A 13 12.00 -5.33 7.08
N GLU A 14 12.97 -6.05 6.52
CA GLU A 14 14.06 -6.66 7.32
C GLU A 14 15.02 -5.58 7.82
N ASP A 15 15.31 -4.57 6.97
CA ASP A 15 16.12 -3.39 7.28
C ASP A 15 15.34 -2.11 6.98
N PRO A 16 14.55 -1.60 7.94
CA PRO A 16 13.77 -0.35 7.76
C PRO A 16 14.63 0.85 7.40
N GLY A 17 15.88 0.90 7.88
CA GLY A 17 16.79 2.00 7.55
C GLY A 17 17.13 2.02 6.06
N ARG A 18 17.48 0.87 5.50
CA ARG A 18 17.79 0.72 4.07
C ARG A 18 16.55 0.96 3.20
N LEU A 19 15.44 0.29 3.53
CA LEU A 19 14.22 0.39 2.75
C LEU A 19 13.60 1.80 2.83
N GLY A 20 13.59 2.39 4.03
CA GLY A 20 13.06 3.75 4.26
C GLY A 20 13.86 4.83 3.53
N VAL A 21 15.20 4.75 3.54
CA VAL A 21 16.06 5.68 2.76
C VAL A 21 15.80 5.56 1.26
N PHE A 22 15.65 4.34 0.74
CA PHE A 22 15.30 4.08 -0.66
C PHE A 22 13.95 4.74 -1.01
N TRP A 23 12.89 4.41 -0.30
CA TRP A 23 11.55 4.94 -0.59
C TRP A 23 11.46 6.46 -0.37
N ALA A 24 12.20 7.01 0.59
CA ALA A 24 12.27 8.46 0.78
C ALA A 24 12.88 9.16 -0.44
N ALA A 25 13.98 8.63 -1.00
CA ALA A 25 14.61 9.17 -2.20
C ALA A 25 13.69 9.04 -3.43
N VAL A 26 13.09 7.85 -3.64
CA VAL A 26 12.18 7.57 -4.75
C VAL A 26 10.95 8.48 -4.74
N LEU A 27 10.31 8.64 -3.58
CA LEU A 27 9.07 9.42 -3.42
C LEU A 27 9.32 10.92 -3.16
N GLY A 28 10.58 11.34 -2.97
CA GLY A 28 10.90 12.73 -2.61
C GLY A 28 10.37 13.11 -1.23
N ARG A 29 10.41 12.18 -0.28
CA ARG A 29 9.97 12.34 1.12
C ARG A 29 11.13 12.35 2.08
N SER A 30 10.88 12.67 3.35
CA SER A 30 11.90 12.64 4.42
C SER A 30 11.80 11.34 5.20
N TRP A 31 12.94 10.70 5.46
CA TRP A 31 13.07 9.53 6.33
C TRP A 31 13.35 9.93 7.78
N GLN A 32 12.68 9.27 8.72
CA GLN A 32 12.88 9.41 10.16
C GLN A 32 12.95 8.04 10.81
N ALA A 33 14.12 7.64 11.29
CA ALA A 33 14.28 6.43 12.08
C ALA A 33 13.65 6.59 13.48
N GLN A 34 13.11 5.50 14.04
CA GLN A 34 12.57 5.42 15.38
C GLN A 34 13.49 4.58 16.29
N GLU A 35 13.42 4.81 17.61
CA GLU A 35 14.28 4.11 18.58
C GLU A 35 14.04 2.59 18.66
N ASN A 36 12.84 2.14 18.29
CA ASN A 36 12.44 0.72 18.29
C ASN A 36 12.90 -0.07 17.06
N GLY A 37 13.64 0.55 16.15
CA GLY A 37 14.09 -0.05 14.89
C GLY A 37 13.21 0.22 13.70
N ASP A 38 11.97 0.65 13.90
CA ASP A 38 11.07 1.11 12.84
C ASP A 38 11.49 2.48 12.29
N GLY A 39 10.70 3.01 11.38
CA GLY A 39 10.82 4.40 10.94
C GLY A 39 9.63 4.83 10.10
N LEU A 40 9.67 6.05 9.63
CA LEU A 40 8.60 6.58 8.79
C LEU A 40 9.11 7.55 7.74
N LEU A 41 8.44 7.54 6.60
CA LEU A 41 8.53 8.59 5.61
C LEU A 41 7.46 9.63 5.91
N THR A 42 7.84 10.90 5.89
CA THR A 42 6.90 12.01 6.05
C THR A 42 6.75 12.80 4.77
N GLY A 43 5.54 13.30 4.50
CA GLY A 43 5.19 14.12 3.35
C GLY A 43 4.38 15.35 3.75
N PRO A 44 3.70 16.01 2.78
CA PRO A 44 3.01 17.28 3.01
C PRO A 44 1.89 17.24 4.05
N THR A 45 1.21 16.08 4.21
CA THR A 45 0.15 15.89 5.22
C THR A 45 0.34 14.59 5.97
N PRO A 46 -0.32 14.38 7.13
CA PRO A 46 -0.24 13.11 7.87
C PRO A 46 -0.58 11.87 7.03
N GLN A 47 -1.50 11.99 6.06
CA GLN A 47 -1.91 10.88 5.18
C GLN A 47 -0.82 10.47 4.17
N HIS A 48 0.23 11.28 4.00
CA HIS A 48 1.40 10.91 3.21
C HIS A 48 2.41 10.08 4.00
N THR A 49 2.16 9.83 5.29
CA THR A 49 3.05 8.98 6.09
C THR A 49 3.08 7.57 5.52
N ILE A 50 4.29 7.00 5.45
CA ILE A 50 4.51 5.58 5.20
C ILE A 50 5.36 5.06 6.35
N TRP A 51 4.78 4.21 7.17
CA TRP A 51 5.49 3.50 8.22
C TRP A 51 6.36 2.40 7.61
N VAL A 52 7.56 2.22 8.10
CA VAL A 52 8.44 1.10 7.71
C VAL A 52 8.75 0.34 8.98
N ASN A 53 8.11 -0.81 9.14
CA ASN A 53 8.12 -1.58 10.36
C ASN A 53 9.13 -2.72 10.26
N GLN A 54 9.95 -2.89 11.29
CA GLN A 54 10.91 -3.99 11.34
C GLN A 54 10.19 -5.32 11.52
N VAL A 55 10.49 -6.27 10.65
CA VAL A 55 10.02 -7.66 10.75
C VAL A 55 11.19 -8.62 10.55
N PRO A 56 11.21 -9.75 11.25
CA PRO A 56 12.30 -10.73 11.13
C PRO A 56 12.22 -11.59 9.85
N GLU A 57 11.06 -11.60 9.19
CA GLU A 57 10.81 -12.45 8.03
C GLU A 57 11.31 -11.81 6.74
N ALA A 58 12.09 -12.56 5.96
CA ALA A 58 12.47 -12.19 4.62
C ALA A 58 11.28 -12.26 3.65
N LYS A 59 11.33 -11.45 2.58
CA LYS A 59 10.40 -11.59 1.45
C LYS A 59 10.62 -12.94 0.75
N THR A 60 9.53 -13.71 0.57
CA THR A 60 9.58 -15.04 -0.04
C THR A 60 8.72 -15.21 -1.28
N VAL A 61 7.71 -14.35 -1.47
CA VAL A 61 6.76 -14.41 -2.60
C VAL A 61 6.59 -13.04 -3.25
N LYS A 62 6.06 -13.01 -4.47
CA LYS A 62 5.66 -11.75 -5.13
C LYS A 62 4.70 -10.96 -4.24
N HIS A 63 4.88 -9.65 -4.18
CA HIS A 63 3.95 -8.75 -3.48
C HIS A 63 2.56 -8.82 -4.12
N ARG A 64 1.53 -8.99 -3.29
CA ARG A 64 0.12 -8.82 -3.71
C ARG A 64 -0.35 -7.38 -3.60
N VAL A 65 0.26 -6.63 -2.71
CA VAL A 65 0.04 -5.20 -2.60
C VAL A 65 1.32 -4.51 -3.02
N HIS A 66 1.24 -3.64 -4.02
CA HIS A 66 2.40 -2.92 -4.52
C HIS A 66 2.10 -1.44 -4.78
N LEU A 67 3.15 -0.67 -4.92
CA LEU A 67 3.08 0.75 -5.18
C LEU A 67 3.35 1.03 -6.66
N ASP A 68 2.53 1.88 -7.25
CA ASP A 68 2.78 2.49 -8.54
C ASP A 68 3.41 3.86 -8.32
N ILE A 69 4.48 4.18 -9.04
CA ILE A 69 5.17 5.46 -8.88
C ILE A 69 5.42 6.15 -10.23
N TYR A 70 5.55 7.47 -10.18
CA TYR A 70 6.06 8.26 -11.30
C TYR A 70 7.56 8.51 -11.14
N THR A 71 8.30 8.34 -12.23
CA THR A 71 9.72 8.69 -12.32
C THR A 71 10.03 9.34 -13.67
N ARG A 72 11.10 10.12 -13.73
CA ARG A 72 11.62 10.67 -15.00
C ARG A 72 12.46 9.65 -15.74
N ASP A 73 13.28 8.88 -15.02
CA ASP A 73 14.20 7.91 -15.54
C ASP A 73 14.29 6.69 -14.63
N LEU A 74 14.43 5.50 -15.21
CA LEU A 74 14.65 4.27 -14.44
C LEU A 74 16.06 4.26 -13.83
N ALA A 75 17.03 4.88 -14.49
CA ALA A 75 18.41 4.98 -13.98
C ALA A 75 18.49 5.73 -12.63
N ASP A 76 17.57 6.69 -12.38
CA ASP A 76 17.49 7.35 -11.07
C ASP A 76 17.07 6.35 -9.98
N LEU A 77 16.15 5.45 -10.27
CA LEU A 77 15.70 4.41 -9.34
C LEU A 77 16.78 3.35 -9.09
N GLU A 78 17.50 2.95 -10.15
CA GLU A 78 18.62 2.02 -10.05
C GLU A 78 19.78 2.62 -9.23
N ALA A 79 20.02 3.92 -9.36
CA ALA A 79 21.03 4.62 -8.54
C ALA A 79 20.69 4.62 -7.04
N PHE A 80 19.40 4.54 -6.67
CA PHE A 80 18.94 4.36 -5.29
C PHE A 80 18.93 2.90 -4.83
N GLY A 81 19.16 1.94 -5.73
CA GLY A 81 19.27 0.52 -5.41
C GLY A 81 18.10 -0.36 -5.88
N ALA A 82 17.21 0.18 -6.72
CA ALA A 82 16.21 -0.64 -7.40
C ALA A 82 16.84 -1.49 -8.51
N THR A 83 16.16 -2.58 -8.88
CA THR A 83 16.54 -3.40 -10.03
C THR A 83 15.36 -3.57 -10.99
N VAL A 84 15.62 -3.61 -12.29
CA VAL A 84 14.59 -3.90 -13.29
C VAL A 84 14.24 -5.38 -13.23
N VAL A 85 12.94 -5.69 -13.08
CA VAL A 85 12.40 -7.05 -13.10
C VAL A 85 11.82 -7.36 -14.47
N GLU A 86 10.89 -6.53 -14.96
CA GLU A 86 10.22 -6.78 -16.23
C GLU A 86 9.76 -5.47 -16.90
N PRO A 87 10.24 -5.16 -18.10
CA PRO A 87 9.67 -4.07 -18.90
C PRO A 87 8.26 -4.43 -19.41
N ARG A 88 7.34 -3.49 -19.31
CA ARG A 88 5.97 -3.55 -19.87
C ARG A 88 5.74 -2.38 -20.83
N PRO A 89 4.72 -2.42 -21.71
CA PRO A 89 4.51 -1.34 -22.69
C PRO A 89 4.33 0.06 -22.11
N HIS A 90 3.77 0.19 -20.91
CA HIS A 90 3.41 1.48 -20.31
C HIS A 90 4.05 1.73 -18.94
N TRP A 91 4.73 0.73 -18.35
CA TRP A 91 5.45 0.82 -17.09
C TRP A 91 6.58 -0.20 -17.05
N THR A 92 7.41 -0.13 -16.05
CA THR A 92 8.43 -1.15 -15.77
C THR A 92 8.20 -1.70 -14.37
N VAL A 93 8.12 -3.03 -14.24
CA VAL A 93 8.17 -3.68 -12.94
C VAL A 93 9.60 -3.62 -12.45
N MET A 94 9.79 -3.07 -11.27
CA MET A 94 11.08 -2.97 -10.59
C MET A 94 11.01 -3.66 -9.23
N ALA A 95 12.15 -3.96 -8.66
CA ALA A 95 12.28 -4.42 -7.28
C ALA A 95 13.06 -3.40 -6.46
N ASP A 96 12.59 -3.15 -5.23
CA ASP A 96 13.27 -2.36 -4.23
C ASP A 96 14.49 -3.11 -3.64
N PRO A 97 15.28 -2.52 -2.74
CA PRO A 97 16.46 -3.18 -2.17
C PRO A 97 16.20 -4.50 -1.42
N GLU A 98 14.98 -4.76 -0.96
CA GLU A 98 14.58 -6.04 -0.35
C GLU A 98 13.87 -6.98 -1.34
N GLY A 99 13.84 -6.62 -2.63
CA GLY A 99 13.22 -7.41 -3.69
C GLY A 99 11.69 -7.22 -3.77
N GLY A 100 11.12 -6.22 -3.08
CA GLY A 100 9.71 -5.86 -3.15
C GLY A 100 9.35 -5.27 -4.51
N GLU A 101 8.39 -5.87 -5.23
CA GLU A 101 7.99 -5.41 -6.56
C GLU A 101 7.17 -4.11 -6.46
N PHE A 102 7.43 -3.20 -7.40
CA PHE A 102 6.67 -1.97 -7.62
C PHE A 102 6.65 -1.61 -9.11
N CYS A 103 5.72 -0.76 -9.54
CA CYS A 103 5.63 -0.34 -10.93
C CYS A 103 6.07 1.11 -11.12
N ALA A 104 7.03 1.32 -12.03
CA ALA A 104 7.57 2.63 -12.40
C ALA A 104 6.96 3.12 -13.72
N PHE A 105 6.28 4.25 -13.67
CA PHE A 105 5.68 4.93 -14.82
C PHE A 105 6.51 6.14 -15.21
N LEU A 106 7.07 6.11 -16.41
CA LEU A 106 7.88 7.21 -16.94
C LEU A 106 7.04 8.45 -17.25
N ARG A 107 7.46 9.61 -16.75
CA ARG A 107 6.87 10.92 -17.02
C ARG A 107 7.96 11.97 -17.24
N PRO A 108 7.94 12.73 -18.36
CA PRO A 108 8.88 13.83 -18.58
C PRO A 108 8.82 14.87 -17.46
N GLU A 109 7.60 15.15 -16.98
CA GLU A 109 7.33 16.00 -15.82
C GLU A 109 6.74 15.15 -14.71
N VAL A 110 7.54 14.92 -13.66
CA VAL A 110 7.11 14.15 -12.50
C VAL A 110 6.32 15.06 -11.58
N PRO A 111 5.07 14.70 -11.19
CA PRO A 111 4.28 15.49 -10.26
C PRO A 111 4.93 15.53 -8.87
N ALA A 112 4.51 16.52 -8.06
CA ALA A 112 5.00 16.64 -6.67
C ALA A 112 4.67 15.37 -5.85
N GLU A 113 3.46 14.81 -6.02
CA GLU A 113 3.15 13.48 -5.50
C GLU A 113 3.60 12.42 -6.51
N ARG A 114 4.66 11.70 -6.14
CA ARG A 114 5.25 10.67 -6.99
C ARG A 114 4.58 9.31 -6.82
N LEU A 115 3.93 9.07 -5.69
CA LEU A 115 3.16 7.86 -5.46
C LEU A 115 1.85 7.97 -6.26
N ARG A 116 1.78 7.24 -7.36
CA ARG A 116 0.66 7.24 -8.30
C ARG A 116 -0.54 6.46 -7.76
N GLY A 117 -0.30 5.27 -7.21
CA GLY A 117 -1.36 4.37 -6.80
C GLY A 117 -0.92 3.31 -5.82
N LEU A 118 -1.90 2.79 -5.10
CA LEU A 118 -1.83 1.56 -4.34
C LEU A 118 -2.56 0.49 -5.13
N VAL A 119 -1.89 -0.60 -5.48
CA VAL A 119 -2.44 -1.69 -6.29
C VAL A 119 -2.52 -2.97 -5.46
N VAL A 120 -3.67 -3.63 -5.51
CA VAL A 120 -3.95 -4.90 -4.83
C VAL A 120 -4.19 -5.97 -5.89
N ASP A 121 -3.30 -6.92 -6.01
CA ASP A 121 -3.49 -8.13 -6.79
C ASP A 121 -4.61 -8.97 -6.16
N SER A 122 -5.63 -9.35 -6.93
CA SER A 122 -6.86 -9.97 -6.45
C SER A 122 -7.29 -11.14 -7.32
N ALA A 123 -7.84 -12.18 -6.70
CA ALA A 123 -8.42 -13.32 -7.44
C ALA A 123 -9.82 -12.96 -8.02
N ASP A 124 -10.56 -12.07 -7.34
CA ASP A 124 -11.81 -11.46 -7.84
C ASP A 124 -11.76 -9.94 -7.66
N PRO A 125 -11.02 -9.22 -8.54
CA PRO A 125 -10.79 -7.79 -8.38
C PRO A 125 -12.08 -6.97 -8.42
N GLN A 126 -13.13 -7.45 -9.11
CA GLN A 126 -14.41 -6.76 -9.13
C GLN A 126 -15.12 -6.84 -7.78
N ALA A 127 -15.17 -8.01 -7.18
CA ALA A 127 -15.80 -8.20 -5.88
C ALA A 127 -15.04 -7.44 -4.79
N LEU A 128 -13.71 -7.52 -4.79
CA LEU A 128 -12.87 -6.84 -3.80
C LEU A 128 -12.94 -5.31 -3.93
N ALA A 129 -12.90 -4.78 -5.17
CA ALA A 129 -13.07 -3.34 -5.41
C ALA A 129 -14.44 -2.83 -4.94
N ARG A 130 -15.53 -3.59 -5.18
CA ARG A 130 -16.87 -3.23 -4.68
C ARG A 130 -16.94 -3.19 -3.17
N TRP A 131 -16.30 -4.16 -2.49
CA TRP A 131 -16.23 -4.21 -1.05
C TRP A 131 -15.52 -2.95 -0.48
N TRP A 132 -14.34 -2.63 -1.00
CA TRP A 132 -13.61 -1.44 -0.59
C TRP A 132 -14.33 -0.13 -0.98
N ALA A 133 -15.04 -0.12 -2.11
CA ALA A 133 -15.89 1.02 -2.49
C ALA A 133 -17.03 1.24 -1.49
N GLU A 134 -17.65 0.18 -0.99
CA GLU A 134 -18.66 0.27 0.09
C GLU A 134 -18.04 0.81 1.38
N VAL A 135 -16.88 0.28 1.79
CA VAL A 135 -16.14 0.73 2.99
C VAL A 135 -15.80 2.22 2.91
N TYR A 136 -15.32 2.70 1.78
CA TYR A 136 -14.94 4.11 1.61
C TYR A 136 -16.08 5.03 1.18
N GLY A 137 -17.20 4.48 0.75
CA GLY A 137 -18.34 5.26 0.24
C GLY A 137 -18.05 5.92 -1.10
N VAL A 138 -17.27 5.27 -1.98
CA VAL A 138 -16.89 5.74 -3.32
C VAL A 138 -17.43 4.82 -4.41
N SER A 139 -17.25 5.20 -5.69
CA SER A 139 -17.61 4.37 -6.84
C SER A 139 -16.42 3.59 -7.38
N VAL A 140 -16.74 2.50 -8.09
CA VAL A 140 -15.78 1.66 -8.82
C VAL A 140 -15.82 2.03 -10.29
N THR A 141 -14.66 2.22 -10.89
CA THR A 141 -14.47 2.37 -12.36
C THR A 141 -13.73 1.17 -12.90
N ALA A 142 -14.30 0.48 -13.89
CA ALA A 142 -13.61 -0.60 -14.59
C ALA A 142 -12.66 -0.03 -15.66
N ASN A 143 -11.45 -0.58 -15.75
CA ASN A 143 -10.44 -0.17 -16.71
C ASN A 143 -9.59 -1.38 -17.15
N ASP A 144 -9.86 -1.91 -18.34
CA ASP A 144 -9.10 -2.98 -18.99
C ASP A 144 -8.81 -4.20 -18.08
N GLY A 145 -9.85 -4.68 -17.39
CA GLY A 145 -9.74 -5.81 -16.46
C GLY A 145 -9.40 -5.46 -15.03
N SER A 146 -8.88 -4.27 -14.79
CA SER A 146 -8.66 -3.70 -13.46
C SER A 146 -9.89 -2.95 -12.96
N PHE A 147 -10.00 -2.76 -11.65
CA PHE A 147 -11.06 -1.99 -10.99
C PHE A 147 -10.44 -0.92 -10.09
N ILE A 148 -10.88 0.33 -10.27
CA ILE A 148 -10.24 1.50 -9.67
C ILE A 148 -11.21 2.22 -8.75
N LEU A 149 -10.74 2.60 -7.58
CA LEU A 149 -11.42 3.53 -6.66
C LEU A 149 -10.72 4.89 -6.73
N ASP A 150 -11.45 5.89 -7.21
CA ASP A 150 -11.01 7.26 -7.23
C ASP A 150 -11.60 8.04 -6.05
N GLY A 151 -10.83 8.99 -5.51
CA GLY A 151 -11.32 9.87 -4.45
C GLY A 151 -11.56 9.18 -3.11
N VAL A 152 -10.80 8.14 -2.79
CA VAL A 152 -10.84 7.47 -1.48
C VAL A 152 -10.64 8.51 -0.37
N PRO A 153 -11.58 8.63 0.59
CA PRO A 153 -11.51 9.68 1.61
C PRO A 153 -10.24 9.60 2.46
N GLY A 154 -9.45 10.67 2.45
CA GLY A 154 -8.17 10.75 3.17
C GLY A 154 -6.95 10.30 2.36
N MET A 155 -7.11 9.57 1.27
CA MET A 155 -5.99 9.09 0.45
C MET A 155 -5.39 10.23 -0.38
N PRO A 156 -4.07 10.50 -0.25
CA PRO A 156 -3.41 11.61 -0.97
C PRO A 156 -2.93 11.23 -2.37
N ILE A 157 -3.08 9.96 -2.77
CA ILE A 157 -2.62 9.40 -4.04
C ILE A 157 -3.78 9.27 -5.03
N LEU A 158 -3.46 9.14 -6.32
CA LEU A 158 -4.43 9.23 -7.40
C LEU A 158 -5.52 8.17 -7.32
N ALA A 159 -5.15 6.91 -7.02
CA ALA A 159 -6.10 5.80 -7.07
C ALA A 159 -5.68 4.62 -6.19
N MET A 160 -6.67 3.83 -5.78
CA MET A 160 -6.50 2.45 -5.30
C MET A 160 -7.03 1.53 -6.40
N ALA A 161 -6.20 0.61 -6.89
CA ALA A 161 -6.55 -0.30 -7.98
C ALA A 161 -6.55 -1.76 -7.52
N PHE A 162 -7.37 -2.57 -8.18
CA PHE A 162 -7.47 -4.01 -7.95
C PHE A 162 -7.24 -4.72 -9.29
N ASP A 163 -6.15 -5.46 -9.37
CA ASP A 163 -5.69 -6.10 -10.61
C ASP A 163 -5.88 -7.62 -10.55
N PRO A 164 -6.30 -8.26 -11.66
CA PRO A 164 -6.56 -9.68 -11.66
C PRO A 164 -5.27 -10.50 -11.61
N VAL A 165 -5.21 -11.44 -10.67
CA VAL A 165 -4.19 -12.50 -10.62
C VAL A 165 -4.85 -13.83 -10.33
N PRO A 166 -4.39 -14.93 -10.93
CA PRO A 166 -5.03 -16.24 -10.77
C PRO A 166 -4.74 -16.88 -9.39
N GLU A 167 -3.67 -16.47 -8.73
CA GLU A 167 -3.25 -17.10 -7.49
C GLU A 167 -3.99 -16.51 -6.28
N PRO A 168 -4.49 -17.34 -5.35
CA PRO A 168 -5.02 -16.86 -4.09
C PRO A 168 -3.89 -16.33 -3.19
N LYS A 169 -4.25 -15.45 -2.23
CA LYS A 169 -3.33 -15.02 -1.18
C LYS A 169 -2.94 -16.19 -0.29
N ALA A 170 -1.64 -16.35 -0.05
CA ALA A 170 -1.09 -17.48 0.72
C ALA A 170 -0.27 -17.03 1.94
N VAL A 171 0.32 -15.82 1.93
CA VAL A 171 1.17 -15.31 3.02
C VAL A 171 0.74 -13.92 3.42
N LYS A 172 1.17 -13.44 4.59
CA LYS A 172 0.97 -12.06 5.05
C LYS A 172 1.54 -11.08 4.03
N ASN A 173 0.77 -10.03 3.71
CA ASN A 173 1.26 -8.93 2.88
C ASN A 173 2.34 -8.13 3.61
N ARG A 174 3.38 -7.72 2.88
CA ARG A 174 4.42 -6.83 3.41
C ARG A 174 4.06 -5.35 3.25
N ILE A 175 3.05 -5.06 2.45
CA ILE A 175 2.48 -3.72 2.31
C ILE A 175 1.02 -3.81 2.70
N HIS A 176 0.59 -2.94 3.60
CA HIS A 176 -0.80 -2.77 3.97
C HIS A 176 -1.10 -1.29 4.18
N TRP A 177 -2.35 -0.97 4.36
CA TRP A 177 -2.79 0.39 4.64
C TRP A 177 -3.62 0.45 5.91
N ASP A 178 -3.60 1.59 6.51
CA ASP A 178 -4.34 1.88 7.72
C ASP A 178 -5.59 2.69 7.42
N VAL A 179 -6.64 2.47 8.19
CA VAL A 179 -7.86 3.23 8.11
C VAL A 179 -8.26 3.80 9.49
N THR A 180 -8.94 4.93 9.48
CA THR A 180 -9.64 5.44 10.66
C THR A 180 -11.12 5.13 10.55
N VAL A 181 -11.72 4.64 11.63
CA VAL A 181 -13.13 4.29 11.72
C VAL A 181 -13.74 4.79 13.03
N PRO A 182 -15.02 5.20 13.05
CA PRO A 182 -15.71 5.50 14.31
C PRO A 182 -15.88 4.28 15.21
N ALA A 183 -16.07 3.10 14.61
CA ALA A 183 -16.19 1.79 15.27
C ALA A 183 -15.83 0.68 14.28
N VAL A 184 -15.37 -0.48 14.78
CA VAL A 184 -14.99 -1.64 13.94
C VAL A 184 -16.19 -2.46 13.50
N ALA A 185 -17.28 -2.48 14.28
CA ALA A 185 -18.46 -3.30 13.99
C ALA A 185 -18.99 -3.16 12.55
N PRO A 186 -19.13 -1.96 11.95
CA PRO A 186 -19.58 -1.84 10.56
C PRO A 186 -18.64 -2.52 9.54
N LEU A 187 -17.32 -2.57 9.78
CA LEU A 187 -16.40 -3.32 8.92
C LEU A 187 -16.67 -4.82 8.98
N VAL A 188 -16.91 -5.34 10.18
CA VAL A 188 -17.25 -6.76 10.37
C VAL A 188 -18.61 -7.10 9.76
N GLU A 189 -19.60 -6.21 9.87
CA GLU A 189 -20.94 -6.39 9.27
C GLU A 189 -20.88 -6.49 7.74
N VAL A 190 -19.95 -5.77 7.08
CA VAL A 190 -19.76 -5.88 5.63
C VAL A 190 -18.79 -7.00 5.23
N GLY A 191 -18.23 -7.77 6.18
CA GLY A 191 -17.45 -8.98 5.88
C GLY A 191 -15.96 -8.93 6.18
N ALA A 192 -15.45 -7.89 6.85
CA ALA A 192 -14.07 -7.92 7.36
C ALA A 192 -13.92 -8.96 8.49
N THR A 193 -12.78 -9.61 8.54
CA THR A 193 -12.41 -10.55 9.60
C THR A 193 -11.47 -9.88 10.59
N VAL A 194 -11.77 -9.90 11.89
CA VAL A 194 -10.84 -9.45 12.93
C VAL A 194 -9.76 -10.50 13.13
N LEU A 195 -8.52 -10.13 12.88
CA LEU A 195 -7.34 -10.99 13.11
C LEU A 195 -6.74 -10.75 14.49
N ARG A 196 -6.75 -9.50 14.97
CA ARG A 196 -6.24 -9.12 16.28
C ARG A 196 -6.97 -7.89 16.81
N GLU A 197 -7.37 -7.93 18.07
CA GLU A 197 -7.94 -6.80 18.79
C GLU A 197 -6.85 -5.95 19.47
N PRO A 198 -7.15 -4.67 19.81
CA PRO A 198 -6.25 -3.85 20.62
C PRO A 198 -5.90 -4.54 21.94
N GLY A 199 -4.64 -4.45 22.34
CA GLY A 199 -4.13 -5.00 23.60
C GLY A 199 -2.66 -5.38 23.49
N GLY A 200 -1.98 -5.45 24.63
CA GLY A 200 -0.55 -5.71 24.68
C GLY A 200 0.28 -4.57 24.09
N ASP A 201 0.85 -4.81 22.93
CA ASP A 201 1.78 -3.90 22.22
C ASP A 201 1.11 -3.06 21.12
N ILE A 202 -0.18 -3.30 20.81
CA ILE A 202 -0.91 -2.52 19.80
C ILE A 202 -2.17 -1.84 20.37
N GLY A 203 -2.45 -0.63 19.90
CA GLY A 203 -3.64 0.15 20.25
C GLY A 203 -4.71 0.20 19.15
N TRP A 204 -4.62 -0.67 18.13
CA TRP A 204 -5.50 -0.72 16.97
C TRP A 204 -5.96 -2.14 16.68
N TYR A 205 -6.96 -2.30 15.82
CA TYR A 205 -7.38 -3.60 15.31
C TYR A 205 -6.56 -3.96 14.07
N VAL A 206 -6.19 -5.24 13.93
CA VAL A 206 -5.73 -5.81 12.68
C VAL A 206 -6.88 -6.63 12.09
N LEU A 207 -7.27 -6.30 10.86
CA LEU A 207 -8.36 -6.97 10.16
C LEU A 207 -7.86 -7.54 8.83
N ALA A 208 -8.68 -8.40 8.23
CA ALA A 208 -8.52 -8.84 6.85
C ALA A 208 -9.78 -8.50 6.05
N ASP A 209 -9.58 -8.12 4.79
CA ASP A 209 -10.63 -8.00 3.80
C ASP A 209 -11.14 -9.37 3.34
N PRO A 210 -12.17 -9.47 2.47
CA PRO A 210 -12.71 -10.76 2.02
C PRO A 210 -11.71 -11.69 1.33
N GLU A 211 -10.62 -11.18 0.76
CA GLU A 211 -9.53 -12.00 0.20
C GLU A 211 -8.36 -12.25 1.17
N GLY A 212 -8.49 -11.77 2.42
CA GLY A 212 -7.50 -11.96 3.47
C GLY A 212 -6.36 -10.94 3.45
N ASN A 213 -6.47 -9.81 2.71
CA ASN A 213 -5.48 -8.76 2.78
C ASN A 213 -5.58 -8.03 4.11
N GLU A 214 -4.47 -7.97 4.84
CA GLU A 214 -4.39 -7.33 6.14
C GLU A 214 -4.48 -5.81 6.01
N PHE A 215 -5.19 -5.19 6.93
CA PHE A 215 -5.21 -3.74 7.14
C PHE A 215 -5.43 -3.41 8.62
N CYS A 216 -5.01 -2.23 9.07
CA CYS A 216 -5.23 -1.81 10.45
C CYS A 216 -6.36 -0.79 10.54
N ALA A 217 -7.19 -0.92 11.58
CA ALA A 217 -8.28 0.01 11.86
C ALA A 217 -8.06 0.71 13.20
N PHE A 218 -8.00 2.04 13.14
CA PHE A 218 -7.80 2.93 14.28
C PHE A 218 -9.14 3.56 14.67
N THR A 219 -9.55 3.36 15.91
CA THR A 219 -10.70 4.02 16.53
C THR A 219 -10.25 5.21 17.37
N PRO A 220 -11.14 6.18 17.68
CA PRO A 220 -10.84 7.30 18.58
C PRO A 220 -10.38 6.89 19.96
#